data_ab760155fcb025eb2e95a2464c5eba4d
#
_entry.id   ab760155fcb025eb2e95a2464c5eba4d
#
_cell.length_a   1.000
_cell.length_b   1.000
_cell.length_c   1.000
_cell.angle_alpha   90.00
_cell.angle_beta   90.00
_cell.angle_gamma   90.00
#
_symmetry.space_group_name_H-M   'P 1'
#
loop_
_entity.id
_entity.type
_entity.pdbx_description
1 polymer ?
#
loop_
_entity_poly.entity_id
_entity_poly.type
_entity_poly.pdbx_seq_one_letter_code
_entity_poly.pdbx_strand_id
1 'polypeptide(L)'
;MDTRHLQAGRSGLVYAALGDSMSIDHYAGGPGRGAASLLWRNRDDDFPAWAGQDLTAHDPAVQLALLASDGATSTTVVGEQLQRLQRLQLIPTLATVTMGGNDLLAAYGSSSAARQAIEQVTDNGQRLLASLRVLMGPMAPIVVATVYDPSDGTGDPVRLGLPVWPEALDLLAELNQALRTLAQEHRALVADVHGRFLGHGLAIGDPAQSDPRPSNRDLWYCGLIEPNAWGASEIRATFWEVLAIDGDRARS
;
A
#
# COMPACT_ATOMS: atom_id res chain seq x y z
N MET A 1 -22.95 28.96 -36.28
CA MET A 1 -23.06 28.05 -35.14
C MET A 1 -21.70 27.45 -34.94
N ASP A 2 -21.04 27.85 -33.88
CA ASP A 2 -19.62 27.61 -33.60
C ASP A 2 -19.49 26.28 -32.81
N THR A 3 -18.94 25.26 -33.47
CA THR A 3 -18.81 23.89 -32.93
C THR A 3 -17.51 23.68 -32.13
N ARG A 4 -16.96 24.73 -31.50
CA ARG A 4 -15.65 24.75 -30.82
C ARG A 4 -15.68 24.44 -29.33
N HIS A 5 -16.71 23.82 -28.75
CA HIS A 5 -16.82 23.58 -27.30
C HIS A 5 -16.94 22.11 -26.86
N LEU A 6 -16.48 21.13 -27.64
CA LEU A 6 -16.51 19.72 -27.20
C LEU A 6 -15.17 18.98 -27.44
N GLN A 7 -14.07 19.56 -27.02
CA GLN A 7 -12.83 18.84 -26.77
C GLN A 7 -12.22 19.28 -25.43
N ALA A 8 -12.97 19.09 -24.33
CA ALA A 8 -12.36 18.88 -23.03
C ALA A 8 -11.70 17.49 -23.11
N GLY A 9 -10.37 17.47 -23.28
CA GLY A 9 -9.61 16.24 -23.41
C GLY A 9 -9.95 15.29 -22.25
N ARG A 10 -10.30 14.04 -22.55
CA ARG A 10 -10.25 12.95 -21.59
C ARG A 10 -8.79 12.85 -21.16
N SER A 11 -8.43 13.48 -20.04
CA SER A 11 -7.21 13.13 -19.34
C SER A 11 -7.36 11.67 -18.97
N GLY A 12 -6.47 10.80 -19.49
CA GLY A 12 -6.48 9.38 -19.16
C GLY A 12 -6.40 9.19 -17.64
N LEU A 13 -6.76 8.01 -17.17
CA LEU A 13 -6.66 7.63 -15.77
C LEU A 13 -5.21 7.84 -15.28
N VAL A 14 -5.03 8.47 -14.12
CA VAL A 14 -3.73 8.63 -13.46
C VAL A 14 -3.79 7.91 -12.10
N TYR A 15 -2.96 6.90 -11.95
CA TYR A 15 -2.79 6.17 -10.70
C TYR A 15 -1.55 6.66 -9.96
N ALA A 16 -1.72 7.18 -8.75
CA ALA A 16 -0.64 7.58 -7.86
C ALA A 16 -0.46 6.55 -6.73
N ALA A 17 0.73 5.97 -6.63
CA ALA A 17 1.10 5.08 -5.53
C ALA A 17 2.08 5.80 -4.60
N LEU A 18 1.62 6.11 -3.37
CA LEU A 18 2.41 6.73 -2.32
C LEU A 18 2.68 5.70 -1.21
N GLY A 19 3.80 5.82 -0.54
CA GLY A 19 4.08 4.99 0.63
C GLY A 19 5.48 4.42 0.67
N ASP A 20 5.59 3.22 1.19
CA ASP A 20 6.83 2.54 1.56
C ASP A 20 7.14 1.31 0.66
N SER A 21 7.98 0.41 1.18
CA SER A 21 8.40 -0.82 0.52
C SER A 21 7.25 -1.76 0.15
N MET A 22 6.10 -1.68 0.82
CA MET A 22 4.91 -2.48 0.49
C MET A 22 4.40 -2.23 -0.95
N SER A 23 4.70 -1.08 -1.54
CA SER A 23 4.21 -0.67 -2.87
C SER A 23 5.22 -0.86 -3.99
N ILE A 24 6.54 -0.92 -3.70
CA ILE A 24 7.62 -0.86 -4.69
C ILE A 24 8.03 -2.23 -5.26
N ASP A 25 8.85 -2.20 -6.32
CA ASP A 25 9.30 -3.39 -7.04
C ASP A 25 10.51 -4.11 -6.39
N HIS A 26 11.22 -3.42 -5.49
CA HIS A 26 12.58 -3.80 -5.06
C HIS A 26 12.63 -5.24 -4.51
N TYR A 27 11.73 -5.57 -3.60
CA TYR A 27 11.72 -6.87 -2.90
C TYR A 27 10.88 -7.95 -3.61
N ALA A 28 10.17 -7.58 -4.68
CA ALA A 28 9.31 -8.50 -5.42
C ALA A 28 10.00 -9.18 -6.62
N GLY A 29 11.33 -9.11 -6.69
CA GLY A 29 12.13 -9.80 -7.72
C GLY A 29 12.30 -9.03 -9.02
N GLY A 30 12.18 -7.70 -8.98
CA GLY A 30 12.54 -6.81 -10.08
C GLY A 30 11.39 -5.97 -10.65
N PRO A 31 11.68 -5.16 -11.66
CA PRO A 31 10.75 -4.16 -12.18
C PRO A 31 9.40 -4.72 -12.60
N GLY A 32 8.34 -4.02 -12.24
CA GLY A 32 6.97 -4.37 -12.58
C GLY A 32 6.35 -5.47 -11.71
N ARG A 33 6.99 -5.86 -10.60
CA ARG A 33 6.53 -6.94 -9.71
C ARG A 33 6.04 -6.47 -8.35
N GLY A 34 6.27 -5.22 -7.97
CA GLY A 34 5.72 -4.62 -6.75
C GLY A 34 4.21 -4.44 -6.83
N ALA A 35 3.56 -4.31 -5.68
CA ALA A 35 2.11 -4.24 -5.60
C ALA A 35 1.49 -3.12 -6.45
N ALA A 36 2.08 -1.92 -6.43
CA ALA A 36 1.60 -0.81 -7.23
C ALA A 36 1.79 -1.04 -8.73
N SER A 37 2.93 -1.61 -9.12
CA SER A 37 3.22 -1.94 -10.52
C SER A 37 2.30 -3.03 -11.05
N LEU A 38 2.00 -4.07 -10.26
CA LEU A 38 1.08 -5.15 -10.60
C LEU A 38 -0.38 -4.67 -10.69
N LEU A 39 -0.79 -3.75 -9.82
CA LEU A 39 -2.12 -3.12 -9.91
C LEU A 39 -2.24 -2.30 -11.20
N TRP A 40 -1.18 -1.56 -11.55
CA TRP A 40 -1.14 -0.80 -12.80
C TRP A 40 -1.18 -1.71 -14.02
N ARG A 41 -0.27 -2.72 -14.07
CA ARG A 41 -0.16 -3.69 -15.17
C ARG A 41 0.27 -5.05 -14.65
N ASN A 42 -0.55 -6.06 -14.85
CA ASN A 42 -0.20 -7.43 -14.47
C ASN A 42 1.00 -7.96 -15.28
N ARG A 43 1.71 -8.89 -14.69
CA ARG A 43 2.74 -9.69 -15.37
C ARG A 43 2.15 -11.09 -15.63
N ASP A 44 1.52 -11.26 -16.77
CA ASP A 44 0.76 -12.47 -17.09
C ASP A 44 1.60 -13.76 -17.04
N ASP A 45 2.91 -13.67 -17.37
CA ASP A 45 3.83 -14.80 -17.25
C ASP A 45 4.09 -15.21 -15.79
N ASP A 46 4.09 -14.27 -14.85
CA ASP A 46 4.31 -14.51 -13.43
C ASP A 46 2.99 -14.83 -12.70
N PHE A 47 1.91 -14.17 -13.09
CA PHE A 47 0.58 -14.22 -12.44
C PHE A 47 -0.54 -14.42 -13.48
N PRO A 48 -0.61 -15.57 -14.17
CA PRO A 48 -1.59 -15.79 -15.24
C PRO A 48 -3.05 -15.76 -14.77
N ALA A 49 -3.32 -16.09 -13.50
CA ALA A 49 -4.67 -16.00 -12.93
C ALA A 49 -5.21 -14.56 -12.84
N TRP A 50 -4.34 -13.57 -12.97
CA TRP A 50 -4.67 -12.15 -12.94
C TRP A 50 -4.70 -11.48 -14.33
N ALA A 51 -4.57 -12.25 -15.41
CA ALA A 51 -4.62 -11.71 -16.74
C ALA A 51 -5.92 -10.93 -16.99
N GLY A 52 -5.78 -9.67 -17.43
CA GLY A 52 -6.90 -8.76 -17.62
C GLY A 52 -7.48 -8.13 -16.36
N GLN A 53 -6.91 -8.38 -15.19
CA GLN A 53 -7.32 -7.79 -13.90
C GLN A 53 -6.27 -6.78 -13.41
N ASP A 54 -6.09 -5.72 -14.18
CA ASP A 54 -5.22 -4.59 -13.90
C ASP A 54 -5.78 -3.29 -14.51
N LEU A 55 -5.20 -2.16 -14.13
CA LEU A 55 -5.71 -0.87 -14.60
C LEU A 55 -5.49 -0.67 -16.10
N THR A 56 -4.41 -1.21 -16.69
CA THR A 56 -4.15 -1.08 -18.13
C THR A 56 -5.10 -1.90 -18.98
N ALA A 57 -5.70 -2.96 -18.46
CA ALA A 57 -6.75 -3.72 -19.14
C ALA A 57 -8.05 -2.92 -19.25
N HIS A 58 -8.33 -2.00 -18.31
CA HIS A 58 -9.51 -1.12 -18.31
C HIS A 58 -9.27 0.18 -19.08
N ASP A 59 -8.08 0.78 -18.93
CA ASP A 59 -7.66 1.98 -19.65
C ASP A 59 -6.20 1.82 -20.10
N PRO A 60 -5.94 1.46 -21.36
CA PRO A 60 -4.57 1.28 -21.87
C PRO A 60 -3.70 2.56 -21.78
N ALA A 61 -4.33 3.74 -21.61
CA ALA A 61 -3.65 5.02 -21.49
C ALA A 61 -3.35 5.41 -20.02
N VAL A 62 -3.70 4.56 -19.04
CA VAL A 62 -3.46 4.85 -17.63
C VAL A 62 -1.98 5.11 -17.34
N GLN A 63 -1.71 6.22 -16.66
CA GLN A 63 -0.37 6.58 -16.24
C GLN A 63 -0.13 6.14 -14.79
N LEU A 64 1.03 5.56 -14.51
CA LEU A 64 1.48 5.27 -13.14
C LEU A 64 2.43 6.35 -12.65
N ALA A 65 2.09 7.01 -11.55
CA ALA A 65 2.99 7.83 -10.75
C ALA A 65 3.42 7.03 -9.50
N LEU A 66 4.46 6.21 -9.63
CA LEU A 66 5.05 5.48 -8.50
C LEU A 66 5.93 6.44 -7.69
N LEU A 67 5.43 6.88 -6.55
CA LEU A 67 6.08 7.83 -5.65
C LEU A 67 6.62 7.16 -4.40
N ALA A 68 6.08 5.98 -4.07
CA ALA A 68 6.53 5.16 -2.94
C ALA A 68 8.03 4.89 -3.00
N SER A 69 8.67 4.80 -1.85
CA SER A 69 10.11 4.57 -1.72
C SER A 69 10.41 3.66 -0.54
N ASP A 70 11.52 2.94 -0.65
CA ASP A 70 12.00 2.06 0.41
C ASP A 70 12.25 2.84 1.71
N GLY A 71 11.85 2.24 2.84
CA GLY A 71 12.04 2.83 4.17
C GLY A 71 11.23 4.10 4.45
N ALA A 72 10.31 4.51 3.56
CA ALA A 72 9.55 5.73 3.76
C ALA A 72 8.70 5.68 5.03
N THR A 73 8.82 6.71 5.86
CA THR A 73 7.95 6.99 7.00
C THR A 73 6.76 7.85 6.57
N SER A 74 5.77 7.99 7.44
CA SER A 74 4.64 8.91 7.22
C SER A 74 5.10 10.35 6.94
N THR A 75 6.19 10.79 7.57
CA THR A 75 6.81 12.10 7.31
C THR A 75 7.37 12.20 5.89
N THR A 76 8.03 11.16 5.39
CA THR A 76 8.52 11.10 4.00
C THR A 76 7.35 11.17 3.01
N VAL A 77 6.27 10.43 3.27
CA VAL A 77 5.10 10.41 2.40
C VAL A 77 4.47 11.80 2.25
N VAL A 78 4.25 12.50 3.37
CA VAL A 78 3.66 13.85 3.35
C VAL A 78 4.65 14.91 2.86
N GLY A 79 5.91 14.83 3.29
CA GLY A 79 6.93 15.86 3.01
C GLY A 79 7.48 15.80 1.60
N GLU A 80 7.81 14.61 1.10
CA GLU A 80 8.54 14.43 -0.16
C GLU A 80 7.65 13.91 -1.28
N GLN A 81 6.91 12.82 -1.04
CA GLN A 81 6.15 12.14 -2.08
C GLN A 81 4.94 12.98 -2.52
N LEU A 82 4.19 13.53 -1.59
CA LEU A 82 3.07 14.43 -1.90
C LEU A 82 3.55 15.68 -2.65
N GLN A 83 4.67 16.29 -2.25
CA GLN A 83 5.24 17.44 -2.96
C GLN A 83 5.72 17.04 -4.36
N ARG A 84 6.29 15.84 -4.53
CA ARG A 84 6.66 15.32 -5.85
C ARG A 84 5.45 15.15 -6.73
N LEU A 85 4.34 14.60 -6.21
CA LEU A 85 3.08 14.47 -6.92
C LEU A 85 2.59 15.85 -7.42
N GLN A 86 2.60 16.86 -6.56
CA GLN A 86 2.20 18.22 -6.92
C GLN A 86 3.09 18.83 -8.00
N ARG A 87 4.41 18.60 -7.92
CA ARG A 87 5.37 19.09 -8.94
C ARG A 87 5.19 18.44 -10.31
N LEU A 88 4.71 17.19 -10.36
CA LEU A 88 4.39 16.53 -11.63
C LEU A 88 3.19 17.12 -12.34
N GLN A 89 2.41 17.98 -11.67
CA GLN A 89 1.19 18.59 -12.20
C GLN A 89 0.17 17.54 -12.71
N LEU A 90 0.25 16.32 -12.21
CA LEU A 90 -0.71 15.26 -12.47
C LEU A 90 -1.86 15.34 -11.45
N ILE A 91 -3.07 15.18 -11.93
CA ILE A 91 -4.25 15.04 -11.07
C ILE A 91 -4.62 13.56 -11.02
N PRO A 92 -4.30 12.85 -9.93
CA PRO A 92 -4.63 11.43 -9.83
C PRO A 92 -6.14 11.22 -9.83
N THR A 93 -6.56 10.18 -10.52
CA THR A 93 -7.94 9.69 -10.50
C THR A 93 -8.10 8.48 -9.58
N LEU A 94 -6.98 7.90 -9.15
CA LEU A 94 -6.86 6.81 -8.17
C LEU A 94 -5.58 7.02 -7.37
N ALA A 95 -5.62 6.78 -6.05
CA ALA A 95 -4.42 6.73 -5.21
C ALA A 95 -4.42 5.50 -4.29
N THR A 96 -3.24 4.89 -4.09
CA THR A 96 -2.99 3.94 -3.00
C THR A 96 -1.96 4.51 -2.04
N VAL A 97 -2.13 4.22 -0.75
CA VAL A 97 -1.27 4.71 0.34
C VAL A 97 -0.88 3.54 1.24
N THR A 98 0.43 3.32 1.38
CA THR A 98 1.02 2.42 2.38
C THR A 98 1.91 3.25 3.30
N MET A 99 1.72 3.21 4.61
CA MET A 99 2.54 4.00 5.55
C MET A 99 2.35 3.53 6.99
N GLY A 100 3.30 3.90 7.84
CA GLY A 100 3.24 3.71 9.29
C GLY A 100 4.04 2.52 9.79
N GLY A 101 4.31 1.52 8.96
CA GLY A 101 5.13 0.36 9.33
C GLY A 101 6.55 0.78 9.74
N ASN A 102 7.20 1.60 8.94
CA ASN A 102 8.55 2.10 9.25
C ASN A 102 8.58 3.06 10.46
N ASP A 103 7.51 3.84 10.68
CA ASP A 103 7.38 4.69 11.87
C ASP A 103 7.35 3.83 13.15
N LEU A 104 6.55 2.76 13.15
CA LEU A 104 6.45 1.84 14.28
C LEU A 104 7.74 1.03 14.46
N LEU A 105 8.34 0.55 13.38
CA LEU A 105 9.60 -0.21 13.40
C LEU A 105 10.76 0.62 13.97
N ALA A 106 10.85 1.90 13.63
CA ALA A 106 11.86 2.81 14.18
C ALA A 106 11.73 3.01 15.70
N ALA A 107 10.53 2.80 16.25
CA ALA A 107 10.24 2.88 17.68
C ALA A 107 10.29 1.51 18.39
N TYR A 108 10.75 0.45 17.71
CA TYR A 108 10.74 -0.91 18.23
C TYR A 108 11.43 -1.02 19.59
N GLY A 109 10.77 -1.71 20.53
CA GLY A 109 11.26 -1.89 21.89
C GLY A 109 10.91 -0.76 22.89
N SER A 110 10.22 0.30 22.42
CA SER A 110 9.79 1.41 23.28
C SER A 110 8.33 1.75 23.06
N SER A 111 7.44 1.29 23.96
CA SER A 111 5.99 1.51 23.84
C SER A 111 5.59 2.99 23.89
N SER A 112 6.34 3.84 24.60
CA SER A 112 6.09 5.29 24.61
C SER A 112 6.47 5.93 23.27
N ALA A 113 7.61 5.56 22.69
CA ALA A 113 8.03 6.05 21.37
C ALA A 113 7.08 5.55 20.28
N ALA A 114 6.61 4.31 20.38
CA ALA A 114 5.66 3.74 19.43
C ALA A 114 4.31 4.47 19.42
N ARG A 115 3.76 4.83 20.59
CA ARG A 115 2.53 5.64 20.66
C ARG A 115 2.73 7.04 20.07
N GLN A 116 3.87 7.67 20.32
CA GLN A 116 4.21 8.94 19.67
C GLN A 116 4.33 8.79 18.14
N ALA A 117 4.91 7.69 17.67
CA ALA A 117 4.96 7.38 16.25
C ALA A 117 3.55 7.20 15.64
N ILE A 118 2.64 6.51 16.35
CA ILE A 118 1.24 6.33 15.92
C ILE A 118 0.50 7.68 15.85
N GLU A 119 0.68 8.55 16.85
CA GLU A 119 0.14 9.91 16.83
C GLU A 119 0.68 10.69 15.61
N GLN A 120 1.99 10.61 15.35
CA GLN A 120 2.62 11.27 14.19
C GLN A 120 2.10 10.71 12.85
N VAL A 121 1.91 9.38 12.74
CA VAL A 121 1.30 8.75 11.57
C VAL A 121 -0.12 9.26 11.37
N THR A 122 -0.89 9.41 12.45
CA THR A 122 -2.26 9.93 12.41
C THR A 122 -2.28 11.37 11.89
N ASP A 123 -1.45 12.25 12.45
CA ASP A 123 -1.37 13.65 12.02
C ASP A 123 -0.90 13.80 10.56
N ASN A 124 0.10 13.00 10.17
CA ASN A 124 0.60 12.97 8.81
C ASN A 124 -0.46 12.42 7.85
N GLY A 125 -1.18 11.37 8.25
CA GLY A 125 -2.27 10.77 7.49
C GLY A 125 -3.42 11.75 7.25
N GLN A 126 -3.81 12.51 8.27
CA GLN A 126 -4.82 13.58 8.15
C GLN A 126 -4.41 14.60 7.07
N ARG A 127 -3.17 15.08 7.15
CA ARG A 127 -2.63 16.06 6.18
C ARG A 127 -2.56 15.49 4.76
N LEU A 128 -2.09 14.24 4.62
CA LEU A 128 -1.98 13.56 3.32
C LEU A 128 -3.35 13.39 2.67
N LEU A 129 -4.29 12.75 3.40
CA LEU A 129 -5.60 12.41 2.84
C LEU A 129 -6.43 13.67 2.54
N ALA A 130 -6.36 14.70 3.39
CA ALA A 130 -6.97 15.99 3.11
C ALA A 130 -6.40 16.62 1.83
N SER A 131 -5.07 16.59 1.65
CA SER A 131 -4.41 17.12 0.45
C SER A 131 -4.78 16.34 -0.80
N LEU A 132 -4.83 15.01 -0.72
CA LEU A 132 -5.27 14.15 -1.83
C LEU A 132 -6.75 14.44 -2.20
N ARG A 133 -7.63 14.63 -1.21
CA ARG A 133 -9.03 15.01 -1.45
C ARG A 133 -9.18 16.36 -2.15
N VAL A 134 -8.36 17.33 -1.79
CA VAL A 134 -8.33 18.64 -2.50
C VAL A 134 -7.86 18.47 -3.94
N LEU A 135 -6.83 17.65 -4.17
CA LEU A 135 -6.23 17.45 -5.49
C LEU A 135 -7.14 16.61 -6.41
N MET A 136 -7.68 15.51 -5.89
CA MET A 136 -8.39 14.48 -6.65
C MET A 136 -9.91 14.70 -6.71
N GLY A 137 -10.44 15.48 -5.77
CA GLY A 137 -11.87 15.64 -5.58
C GLY A 137 -12.48 14.60 -4.58
N PRO A 138 -13.74 14.83 -4.18
CA PRO A 138 -14.34 14.09 -3.07
C PRO A 138 -14.68 12.64 -3.38
N MET A 139 -14.82 12.28 -4.66
CA MET A 139 -15.29 10.96 -5.10
C MET A 139 -14.19 10.08 -5.70
N ALA A 140 -13.00 10.62 -5.98
CA ALA A 140 -11.91 9.80 -6.51
C ALA A 140 -11.48 8.74 -5.48
N PRO A 141 -11.31 7.46 -5.85
CA PRO A 141 -10.93 6.43 -4.93
C PRO A 141 -9.51 6.66 -4.38
N ILE A 142 -9.40 6.61 -3.06
CA ILE A 142 -8.15 6.55 -2.31
C ILE A 142 -8.21 5.26 -1.50
N VAL A 143 -7.18 4.44 -1.57
CA VAL A 143 -7.08 3.18 -0.82
C VAL A 143 -5.95 3.32 0.19
N VAL A 144 -6.24 3.08 1.47
CA VAL A 144 -5.26 3.06 2.55
C VAL A 144 -5.05 1.61 2.99
N ALA A 145 -3.81 1.13 2.96
CA ALA A 145 -3.46 -0.21 3.41
C ALA A 145 -3.24 -0.25 4.93
N THR A 146 -3.62 -1.36 5.56
CA THR A 146 -3.14 -1.72 6.89
C THR A 146 -1.75 -2.35 6.82
N VAL A 147 -1.00 -2.35 7.93
CA VAL A 147 0.34 -2.91 8.04
C VAL A 147 0.26 -4.34 8.52
N TYR A 148 0.96 -5.25 7.85
CA TYR A 148 1.00 -6.68 8.15
C TYR A 148 1.92 -7.03 9.33
N ASP A 149 1.82 -8.30 9.77
CA ASP A 149 2.62 -8.88 10.86
C ASP A 149 3.33 -10.15 10.38
N PRO A 150 4.65 -10.15 10.21
CA PRO A 150 5.39 -11.34 9.79
C PRO A 150 5.44 -12.45 10.85
N SER A 151 5.03 -12.16 12.10
CA SER A 151 4.95 -13.17 13.18
C SER A 151 3.67 -14.02 13.13
N ASP A 152 2.72 -13.71 12.23
CA ASP A 152 1.41 -14.37 12.14
C ASP A 152 0.60 -14.34 13.45
N GLY A 153 0.65 -13.21 14.16
CA GLY A 153 -0.06 -13.02 15.42
C GLY A 153 0.58 -13.68 16.62
N THR A 154 1.72 -14.35 16.45
CA THR A 154 2.41 -15.00 17.59
C THR A 154 3.20 -14.02 18.45
N GLY A 155 3.62 -12.90 17.85
CA GLY A 155 4.51 -11.96 18.50
C GLY A 155 5.87 -12.55 18.87
N ASP A 156 6.27 -13.69 18.26
CA ASP A 156 7.55 -14.34 18.53
C ASP A 156 8.71 -13.58 17.90
N PRO A 157 9.39 -12.69 18.64
CA PRO A 157 10.44 -11.85 18.09
C PRO A 157 11.74 -12.63 17.88
N VAL A 158 11.93 -13.75 18.61
CA VAL A 158 13.18 -14.52 18.58
C VAL A 158 13.38 -15.16 17.21
N ARG A 159 12.30 -15.73 16.65
CA ARG A 159 12.33 -16.30 15.29
C ARG A 159 12.48 -15.23 14.21
N LEU A 160 12.16 -13.98 14.53
CA LEU A 160 12.36 -12.83 13.66
C LEU A 160 13.72 -12.14 13.88
N GLY A 161 14.55 -12.66 14.79
CA GLY A 161 15.85 -12.06 15.12
C GLY A 161 15.73 -10.71 15.85
N LEU A 162 14.59 -10.42 16.46
CA LEU A 162 14.30 -9.19 17.17
C LEU A 162 14.33 -9.40 18.71
N PRO A 163 14.62 -8.37 19.50
CA PRO A 163 14.47 -8.45 20.96
C PRO A 163 12.99 -8.59 21.36
N VAL A 164 12.75 -9.19 22.54
CA VAL A 164 11.38 -9.37 23.05
C VAL A 164 10.73 -8.01 23.32
N TRP A 165 9.54 -7.82 22.76
CA TRP A 165 8.71 -6.63 22.98
C TRP A 165 7.24 -7.03 23.16
N PRO A 166 6.77 -7.23 24.39
CA PRO A 166 5.45 -7.81 24.66
C PRO A 166 4.28 -7.02 24.07
N GLU A 167 4.41 -5.69 23.94
CA GLU A 167 3.34 -4.83 23.44
C GLU A 167 3.36 -4.66 21.92
N ALA A 168 4.27 -5.32 21.18
CA ALA A 168 4.44 -5.13 19.73
C ALA A 168 3.14 -5.32 18.94
N LEU A 169 2.41 -6.42 19.22
CA LEU A 169 1.16 -6.72 18.51
C LEU A 169 0.04 -5.75 18.86
N ASP A 170 -0.07 -5.34 20.12
CA ASP A 170 -1.07 -4.36 20.55
C ASP A 170 -0.83 -3.01 19.87
N LEU A 171 0.43 -2.58 19.79
CA LEU A 171 0.81 -1.33 19.12
C LEU A 171 0.61 -1.38 17.60
N LEU A 172 0.86 -2.52 16.98
CA LEU A 172 0.52 -2.72 15.56
C LEU A 172 -1.00 -2.68 15.34
N ALA A 173 -1.78 -3.24 16.26
CA ALA A 173 -3.24 -3.15 16.22
C ALA A 173 -3.72 -1.70 16.42
N GLU A 174 -3.12 -0.92 17.34
CA GLU A 174 -3.40 0.51 17.52
C GLU A 174 -3.11 1.29 16.23
N LEU A 175 -1.96 1.06 15.59
CA LEU A 175 -1.60 1.68 14.30
C LEU A 175 -2.63 1.34 13.22
N ASN A 176 -2.95 0.06 13.05
CA ASN A 176 -3.91 -0.38 12.04
C ASN A 176 -5.32 0.19 12.28
N GLN A 177 -5.72 0.33 13.54
CA GLN A 177 -6.99 1.00 13.88
C GLN A 177 -6.95 2.49 13.52
N ALA A 178 -5.84 3.19 13.77
CA ALA A 178 -5.66 4.58 13.37
C ALA A 178 -5.77 4.75 11.84
N LEU A 179 -5.13 3.87 11.05
CA LEU A 179 -5.22 3.88 9.60
C LEU A 179 -6.66 3.64 9.09
N ARG A 180 -7.41 2.73 9.72
CA ARG A 180 -8.84 2.51 9.39
C ARG A 180 -9.69 3.74 9.71
N THR A 181 -9.46 4.37 10.85
CA THR A 181 -10.17 5.59 11.26
C THR A 181 -9.90 6.74 10.29
N LEU A 182 -8.63 6.96 9.93
CA LEU A 182 -8.23 7.95 8.92
C LEU A 182 -8.94 7.70 7.57
N ALA A 183 -8.96 6.46 7.12
CA ALA A 183 -9.64 6.11 5.87
C ALA A 183 -11.14 6.46 5.94
N GLN A 184 -11.81 6.10 7.04
CA GLN A 184 -13.22 6.40 7.24
C GLN A 184 -13.50 7.91 7.24
N GLU A 185 -12.73 8.70 7.97
CA GLU A 185 -12.88 10.17 8.08
C GLU A 185 -12.71 10.87 6.74
N HIS A 186 -11.83 10.36 5.88
CA HIS A 186 -11.55 10.91 4.55
C HIS A 186 -12.30 10.19 3.42
N ARG A 187 -13.27 9.31 3.72
CA ARG A 187 -14.00 8.52 2.71
C ARG A 187 -13.06 7.74 1.79
N ALA A 188 -11.95 7.25 2.33
CA ALA A 188 -11.05 6.35 1.63
C ALA A 188 -11.45 4.90 1.88
N LEU A 189 -11.06 4.01 0.97
CA LEU A 189 -11.24 2.57 1.09
C LEU A 189 -10.12 2.00 1.96
N VAL A 190 -10.40 0.93 2.68
CA VAL A 190 -9.39 0.20 3.47
C VAL A 190 -9.03 -1.09 2.76
N ALA A 191 -7.75 -1.25 2.43
CA ALA A 191 -7.19 -2.54 2.02
C ALA A 191 -6.64 -3.25 3.26
N ASP A 192 -7.31 -4.33 3.68
CA ASP A 192 -6.91 -5.08 4.88
C ASP A 192 -5.74 -6.02 4.59
N VAL A 193 -4.57 -5.45 4.34
CA VAL A 193 -3.34 -6.21 4.11
C VAL A 193 -2.93 -6.98 5.36
N HIS A 194 -3.17 -6.43 6.56
CA HIS A 194 -2.89 -7.14 7.82
C HIS A 194 -3.63 -8.48 7.89
N GLY A 195 -4.95 -8.45 7.71
CA GLY A 195 -5.76 -9.67 7.74
C GLY A 195 -5.40 -10.65 6.63
N ARG A 196 -5.08 -10.13 5.43
CA ARG A 196 -4.70 -10.94 4.26
C ARG A 196 -3.40 -11.71 4.47
N PHE A 197 -2.43 -11.13 5.17
CA PHE A 197 -1.09 -11.69 5.36
C PHE A 197 -0.98 -12.67 6.52
N LEU A 198 -1.96 -12.74 7.44
CA LEU A 198 -1.94 -13.69 8.54
C LEU A 198 -1.92 -15.13 8.04
N GLY A 199 -0.95 -15.90 8.55
CA GLY A 199 -0.72 -17.29 8.16
C GLY A 199 0.27 -17.45 7.00
N HIS A 200 0.91 -16.36 6.53
CA HIS A 200 1.85 -16.36 5.40
C HIS A 200 3.27 -15.91 5.76
N GLY A 201 3.57 -15.80 7.04
CA GLY A 201 4.88 -15.48 7.63
C GLY A 201 5.50 -16.68 8.35
N LEU A 202 5.73 -16.51 9.67
CA LEU A 202 6.37 -17.55 10.53
C LEU A 202 5.63 -18.88 10.53
N ALA A 203 4.33 -18.90 10.29
CA ALA A 203 3.54 -20.15 10.20
C ALA A 203 3.93 -20.99 8.98
N ILE A 204 4.41 -20.37 7.92
CA ILE A 204 4.78 -21.03 6.65
C ILE A 204 6.28 -21.29 6.55
N GLY A 205 7.11 -20.36 6.99
CA GLY A 205 8.56 -20.47 6.81
C GLY A 205 9.33 -19.38 7.54
N ASP A 206 10.48 -19.02 6.99
CA ASP A 206 11.36 -17.99 7.51
C ASP A 206 11.11 -16.65 6.75
N PRO A 207 10.47 -15.64 7.38
CA PRO A 207 10.30 -14.34 6.76
C PRO A 207 11.62 -13.62 6.45
N ALA A 208 12.72 -13.97 7.15
CA ALA A 208 14.03 -13.36 6.93
C ALA A 208 14.78 -13.94 5.72
N GLN A 209 14.25 -14.97 5.05
CA GLN A 209 14.84 -15.53 3.84
C GLN A 209 15.03 -14.44 2.78
N SER A 210 16.08 -14.56 1.95
CA SER A 210 16.50 -13.49 1.04
C SER A 210 15.97 -13.60 -0.40
N ASP A 211 15.41 -14.77 -0.78
CA ASP A 211 14.92 -14.97 -2.15
C ASP A 211 13.62 -14.18 -2.35
N PRO A 212 13.58 -13.19 -3.26
CA PRO A 212 12.36 -12.43 -3.54
C PRO A 212 11.28 -13.26 -4.25
N ARG A 213 11.60 -14.47 -4.72
CA ARG A 213 10.66 -15.37 -5.42
C ARG A 213 10.81 -16.82 -4.94
N PRO A 214 10.59 -17.08 -3.63
CA PRO A 214 10.79 -18.42 -3.08
C PRO A 214 9.89 -19.44 -3.78
N SER A 215 10.36 -20.69 -3.86
CA SER A 215 9.58 -21.79 -4.43
C SER A 215 8.29 -22.07 -3.66
N ASN A 216 8.30 -21.83 -2.34
CA ASN A 216 7.09 -21.85 -1.53
C ASN A 216 6.31 -20.54 -1.75
N ARG A 217 5.22 -20.63 -2.50
CA ARG A 217 4.37 -19.48 -2.84
C ARG A 217 3.48 -19.01 -1.69
N ASP A 218 3.35 -19.80 -0.63
CA ASP A 218 2.55 -19.44 0.55
C ASP A 218 3.35 -18.58 1.54
N LEU A 219 4.68 -18.49 1.41
CA LEU A 219 5.52 -17.55 2.15
C LEU A 219 5.56 -16.22 1.41
N TRP A 220 5.01 -15.16 2.03
CA TRP A 220 4.85 -13.86 1.38
C TRP A 220 5.91 -12.82 1.75
N TYR A 221 6.88 -13.20 2.55
CA TYR A 221 7.93 -12.31 3.05
C TYR A 221 9.33 -12.68 2.54
N CYS A 222 10.21 -11.67 2.49
CA CYS A 222 11.65 -11.79 2.39
C CYS A 222 12.32 -10.68 3.21
N GLY A 223 13.60 -10.82 3.54
CA GLY A 223 14.35 -9.80 4.27
C GLY A 223 13.73 -9.38 5.60
N LEU A 224 12.98 -10.27 6.23
CA LEU A 224 12.26 -10.16 7.50
C LEU A 224 10.85 -9.57 7.38
N ILE A 225 10.69 -8.41 6.78
CA ILE A 225 9.44 -7.64 6.78
C ILE A 225 8.96 -7.26 5.38
N GLU A 226 9.76 -7.54 4.35
CA GLU A 226 9.45 -7.06 3.01
C GLU A 226 8.52 -8.02 2.26
N PRO A 227 7.56 -7.53 1.48
CA PRO A 227 6.73 -8.41 0.67
C PRO A 227 7.55 -8.95 -0.50
N ASN A 228 7.69 -10.27 -0.58
CA ASN A 228 8.28 -10.93 -1.75
C ASN A 228 7.31 -10.87 -2.95
N ALA A 229 7.62 -11.52 -4.08
CA ALA A 229 6.79 -11.47 -5.28
C ALA A 229 5.35 -11.96 -5.02
N TRP A 230 5.18 -12.97 -4.16
CA TRP A 230 3.86 -13.50 -3.82
C TRP A 230 3.10 -12.52 -2.91
N GLY A 231 3.76 -11.98 -1.88
CA GLY A 231 3.19 -10.95 -1.01
C GLY A 231 2.81 -9.68 -1.77
N ALA A 232 3.66 -9.19 -2.67
CA ALA A 232 3.34 -8.05 -3.53
C ALA A 232 2.09 -8.29 -4.39
N SER A 233 1.94 -9.52 -4.93
CA SER A 233 0.73 -9.91 -5.66
C SER A 233 -0.52 -9.91 -4.77
N GLU A 234 -0.40 -10.31 -3.50
CA GLU A 234 -1.53 -10.33 -2.57
C GLU A 234 -1.89 -8.92 -2.04
N ILE A 235 -0.92 -8.03 -1.88
CA ILE A 235 -1.22 -6.60 -1.64
C ILE A 235 -1.99 -6.01 -2.82
N ARG A 236 -1.55 -6.28 -4.07
CA ARG A 236 -2.28 -5.89 -5.27
C ARG A 236 -3.71 -6.44 -5.28
N ALA A 237 -3.88 -7.72 -4.91
CA ALA A 237 -5.19 -8.36 -4.81
C ALA A 237 -6.11 -7.62 -3.86
N THR A 238 -5.60 -7.24 -2.68
CA THR A 238 -6.36 -6.49 -1.68
C THR A 238 -6.78 -5.12 -2.20
N PHE A 239 -5.92 -4.41 -2.93
CA PHE A 239 -6.28 -3.15 -3.58
C PHE A 239 -7.36 -3.35 -4.66
N TRP A 240 -7.20 -4.37 -5.50
CA TRP A 240 -8.13 -4.66 -6.57
C TRP A 240 -9.53 -4.99 -6.05
N GLU A 241 -9.62 -5.83 -5.01
CA GLU A 241 -10.89 -6.27 -4.41
C GLU A 241 -11.71 -5.09 -3.89
N VAL A 242 -11.08 -4.15 -3.15
CA VAL A 242 -11.80 -3.00 -2.60
C VAL A 242 -12.23 -2.00 -3.70
N LEU A 243 -11.42 -1.86 -4.76
CA LEU A 243 -11.74 -1.01 -5.91
C LEU A 243 -12.87 -1.61 -6.76
N ALA A 244 -12.91 -2.93 -6.96
CA ALA A 244 -13.96 -3.63 -7.70
C ALA A 244 -15.32 -3.55 -7.00
N ILE A 245 -15.35 -3.73 -5.68
CA ILE A 245 -16.57 -3.60 -4.87
C ILE A 245 -17.15 -2.19 -4.98
N ASP A 246 -16.31 -1.16 -4.96
CA ASP A 246 -16.76 0.23 -5.06
C ASP A 246 -17.28 0.54 -6.49
N GLY A 247 -16.66 -0.03 -7.51
CA GLY A 247 -17.10 0.10 -8.90
C GLY A 247 -18.50 -0.47 -9.17
N ASP A 248 -18.86 -1.55 -8.52
CA ASP A 248 -20.21 -2.15 -8.63
C ASP A 248 -21.28 -1.35 -7.87
N ARG A 249 -20.95 -0.76 -6.73
CA ARG A 249 -21.85 0.13 -5.98
C ARG A 249 -22.16 1.43 -6.72
N ALA A 250 -21.22 1.94 -7.52
CA ALA A 250 -21.42 3.15 -8.31
C ALA A 250 -22.28 2.93 -9.57
N ARG A 251 -22.52 1.67 -9.96
CA ARG A 251 -23.36 1.29 -11.12
C ARG A 251 -24.79 0.88 -10.75
N SER A 252 -25.06 0.67 -9.47
CA SER A 252 -26.37 0.33 -8.92
C SER A 252 -27.08 1.57 -8.35
#